data_cfdb7d263393fb37cb005878294bbd87
#
_entry.id   cfdb7d263393fb37cb005878294bbd87
#
_cell.length_a   1.000
_cell.length_b   1.000
_cell.length_c   1.000
_cell.angle_alpha   90.00
_cell.angle_beta   90.00
_cell.angle_gamma   90.00
#
_symmetry.space_group_name_H-M   'P 1'
#
loop_
_entity.id
_entity.type
_entity.pdbx_description
1 polymer ?
#
loop_
_entity_poly.entity_id
_entity_poly.type
_entity_poly.pdbx_seq_one_letter_code
_entity_poly.pdbx_strand_id
1 'polypeptide(L)'
;MPLDTIAAGRAWTYSHNIGRRATAGMGFNWPIAMAVGKDGVMFVANRTPHISKFTIDQEFIHEFGRTGEFEFLSGLALDKDQNLYASDEWRNRITVFDNDGNVLRTWGEEGECPGQLNGSTGLTFDADDNLWVVNGLNSRIQKFSKDGEFISGFGVKGDGPGELDMPWGITVDNNGDVYVADWNNHRVQKFSPDGTHLLTFGSGRTTGVANDGSTPYMHALVHDIGVPPNDLNHPADVAVDGDGDVYVADWMNERVVIFDSEGKTLATLRGDAHEISKWAAMGLDANPDMRRRHRLAKNPEVKQYFRMPSYCAFDQENNRLLVCDTMRHRIQIYQKVDGYQDPQFNL
;
A
#
# COMPACT_ATOMS: atom_id res chain seq x y z
N MET A 1 23.42 1.51 13.79
CA MET A 1 23.18 2.19 12.52
C MET A 1 22.07 1.42 11.84
N PRO A 2 21.07 2.08 11.26
CA PRO A 2 20.12 1.39 10.42
C PRO A 2 20.90 0.69 9.31
N LEU A 3 20.51 -0.54 8.99
CA LEU A 3 21.09 -1.28 7.87
C LEU A 3 20.41 -0.75 6.60
N ASP A 4 21.19 -0.13 5.73
CA ASP A 4 20.71 0.25 4.41
C ASP A 4 20.51 -1.01 3.57
N THR A 5 19.37 -1.10 2.89
CA THR A 5 19.18 -2.12 1.86
C THR A 5 19.73 -1.56 0.55
N ILE A 6 20.78 -2.19 0.02
CA ILE A 6 21.53 -1.69 -1.12
C ILE A 6 21.43 -2.68 -2.28
N ALA A 7 21.09 -2.18 -3.46
CA ALA A 7 21.10 -2.97 -4.68
C ALA A 7 21.23 -2.08 -5.93
N ALA A 8 22.04 -2.52 -6.89
CA ALA A 8 22.17 -1.93 -8.23
C ALA A 8 22.38 -0.38 -8.22
N GLY A 9 23.22 0.11 -7.30
CA GLY A 9 23.52 1.55 -7.17
C GLY A 9 22.42 2.37 -6.49
N ARG A 10 21.46 1.72 -5.83
CA ARG A 10 20.40 2.35 -5.03
C ARG A 10 20.51 1.90 -3.58
N ALA A 11 20.09 2.73 -2.66
CA ALA A 11 19.96 2.37 -1.25
C ALA A 11 18.58 2.80 -0.72
N TRP A 12 17.98 1.96 0.10
CA TRP A 12 16.76 2.27 0.83
C TRP A 12 17.08 2.30 2.32
N THR A 13 17.10 3.50 2.88
CA THR A 13 17.41 3.73 4.28
C THR A 13 16.14 3.95 5.07
N TYR A 14 15.93 3.19 6.13
CA TYR A 14 14.83 3.45 7.05
C TYR A 14 14.97 4.85 7.65
N SER A 15 13.93 5.66 7.49
CA SER A 15 13.88 7.02 8.03
C SER A 15 13.23 7.03 9.41
N HIS A 16 11.93 6.74 9.45
CA HIS A 16 11.15 6.71 10.68
C HIS A 16 9.84 5.95 10.47
N ASN A 17 9.05 5.83 11.51
CA ASN A 17 7.69 5.32 11.40
C ASN A 17 6.68 6.28 12.03
N ILE A 18 5.45 6.25 11.51
CA ILE A 18 4.31 7.02 11.99
C ILE A 18 3.27 6.06 12.52
N GLY A 19 2.67 6.38 13.65
CA GLY A 19 1.50 5.69 14.13
C GLY A 19 1.69 4.98 15.47
N ARG A 20 0.57 4.58 16.00
CA ARG A 20 0.38 3.70 17.16
C ARG A 20 -1.02 3.12 17.05
N ARG A 21 -1.33 2.08 17.79
CA ARG A 21 -2.70 1.59 17.85
C ARG A 21 -3.61 2.61 18.54
N ALA A 22 -4.60 3.11 17.80
CA ALA A 22 -5.68 3.95 18.32
C ALA A 22 -6.91 3.80 17.43
N THR A 23 -8.10 3.94 18.02
CA THR A 23 -9.38 3.89 17.30
C THR A 23 -9.89 5.28 16.92
N ALA A 24 -9.20 6.32 17.35
CA ALA A 24 -9.49 7.74 17.07
C ALA A 24 -8.27 8.60 17.39
N GLY A 25 -8.17 9.78 16.78
CA GLY A 25 -7.12 10.75 17.01
C GLY A 25 -5.75 10.30 16.51
N MET A 26 -4.71 10.60 17.27
CA MET A 26 -3.32 10.29 16.90
C MET A 26 -3.04 8.78 16.96
N GLY A 27 -3.23 8.08 15.85
CA GLY A 27 -2.94 6.66 15.69
C GLY A 27 -3.78 6.02 14.60
N PHE A 28 -3.60 4.71 14.43
CA PHE A 28 -4.28 3.91 13.42
C PHE A 28 -4.92 2.67 14.02
N ASN A 29 -6.01 2.25 13.43
CA ASN A 29 -6.60 0.94 13.69
C ASN A 29 -6.64 0.12 12.40
N TRP A 30 -5.57 -0.62 12.14
CA TRP A 30 -5.31 -1.34 10.91
C TRP A 30 -5.36 -0.40 9.69
N PRO A 31 -4.33 0.42 9.45
CA PRO A 31 -4.22 1.24 8.26
C PRO A 31 -4.16 0.32 7.04
N ILE A 32 -4.98 0.58 6.02
CA ILE A 32 -5.16 -0.30 4.86
C ILE A 32 -4.87 0.38 3.52
N ALA A 33 -5.01 1.69 3.44
CA ALA A 33 -4.68 2.47 2.27
C ALA A 33 -4.20 3.86 2.68
N MET A 34 -3.42 4.50 1.83
CA MET A 34 -2.96 5.88 2.04
C MET A 34 -2.91 6.66 0.73
N ALA A 35 -3.01 7.97 0.85
CA ALA A 35 -2.70 8.90 -0.21
C ALA A 35 -1.74 9.96 0.32
N VAL A 36 -0.72 10.28 -0.46
CA VAL A 36 0.29 11.30 -0.15
C VAL A 36 -0.02 12.54 -0.98
N GLY A 37 -0.36 13.62 -0.32
CA GLY A 37 -0.64 14.90 -0.93
C GLY A 37 0.59 15.81 -0.95
N LYS A 38 0.38 17.04 -1.41
CA LYS A 38 1.42 18.08 -1.43
C LYS A 38 1.85 18.46 0.00
N ASP A 39 3.05 19.02 0.12
CA ASP A 39 3.61 19.53 1.37
C ASP A 39 3.67 18.49 2.51
N GLY A 40 3.79 17.19 2.16
CA GLY A 40 3.88 16.10 3.13
C GLY A 40 2.58 15.79 3.89
N VAL A 41 1.45 16.30 3.41
CA VAL A 41 0.12 15.94 3.94
C VAL A 41 -0.23 14.52 3.53
N MET A 42 -0.74 13.73 4.47
CA MET A 42 -1.11 12.33 4.26
C MET A 42 -2.54 12.06 4.70
N PHE A 43 -3.19 11.18 3.98
CA PHE A 43 -4.49 10.61 4.32
C PHE A 43 -4.34 9.10 4.47
N VAL A 44 -4.88 8.55 5.54
CA VAL A 44 -4.83 7.10 5.80
C VAL A 44 -6.22 6.57 6.12
N ALA A 45 -6.66 5.60 5.33
CA ALA A 45 -7.86 4.83 5.60
C ALA A 45 -7.59 3.78 6.66
N ASN A 46 -8.45 3.73 7.65
CA ASN A 46 -8.42 2.75 8.72
C ASN A 46 -9.53 1.71 8.54
N ARG A 47 -9.32 0.49 9.01
CA ARG A 47 -10.32 -0.58 8.96
C ARG A 47 -11.53 -0.32 9.87
N THR A 48 -11.35 0.42 10.96
CA THR A 48 -12.47 1.14 11.58
C THR A 48 -12.76 2.32 10.67
N PRO A 49 -13.96 2.40 10.05
CA PRO A 49 -14.14 3.26 8.90
C PRO A 49 -14.01 4.73 9.29
N HIS A 50 -12.81 5.26 9.14
CA HIS A 50 -12.49 6.69 9.20
C HIS A 50 -11.18 6.94 8.45
N ILE A 51 -10.99 8.16 8.00
CA ILE A 51 -9.78 8.64 7.34
C ILE A 51 -9.08 9.59 8.29
N SER A 52 -7.80 9.32 8.57
CA SER A 52 -6.94 10.20 9.37
C SER A 52 -6.13 11.10 8.45
N LYS A 53 -6.12 12.41 8.69
CA LYS A 53 -5.29 13.40 8.00
C LYS A 53 -4.19 13.89 8.94
N PHE A 54 -2.96 13.87 8.48
CA PHE A 54 -1.77 14.26 9.26
C PHE A 54 -0.61 14.60 8.32
N THR A 55 0.51 15.07 8.88
CA THR A 55 1.73 15.30 8.12
C THR A 55 2.71 14.15 8.29
N ILE A 56 3.63 14.02 7.33
CA ILE A 56 4.71 13.03 7.40
C ILE A 56 5.59 13.22 8.65
N ASP A 57 5.65 14.43 9.19
CA ASP A 57 6.35 14.76 10.44
C ASP A 57 5.54 14.41 11.71
N GLN A 58 4.46 13.63 11.53
CA GLN A 58 3.60 13.14 12.60
C GLN A 58 2.80 14.25 13.33
N GLU A 59 2.37 15.27 12.61
CA GLU A 59 1.41 16.24 13.13
C GLU A 59 0.00 15.82 12.73
N PHE A 60 -0.81 15.47 13.71
CA PHE A 60 -2.21 15.12 13.50
C PHE A 60 -3.02 16.39 13.19
N ILE A 61 -3.77 16.37 12.08
CA ILE A 61 -4.59 17.50 11.65
C ILE A 61 -6.03 17.25 12.08
N HIS A 62 -6.71 16.26 11.52
CA HIS A 62 -8.05 15.83 11.92
C HIS A 62 -8.39 14.44 11.36
N GLU A 63 -9.57 13.94 11.68
CA GLU A 63 -10.14 12.71 11.14
C GLU A 63 -11.57 12.96 10.66
N PHE A 64 -12.00 12.22 9.61
CA PHE A 64 -13.33 12.31 9.04
C PHE A 64 -13.80 10.96 8.48
N GLY A 65 -15.03 10.86 7.96
CA GLY A 65 -15.59 9.62 7.46
C GLY A 65 -15.92 8.64 8.58
N ARG A 66 -16.85 9.03 9.49
CA ARG A 66 -17.17 8.24 10.69
C ARG A 66 -18.03 7.03 10.39
N THR A 67 -18.13 6.15 11.39
CA THR A 67 -18.99 4.94 11.38
C THR A 67 -20.38 5.25 10.82
N GLY A 68 -20.77 4.51 9.80
CA GLY A 68 -22.05 4.66 9.09
C GLY A 68 -21.94 5.37 7.73
N GLU A 69 -20.90 6.14 7.48
CA GLU A 69 -20.62 6.71 6.16
C GLU A 69 -19.96 5.69 5.23
N PHE A 70 -19.12 4.82 5.79
CA PHE A 70 -18.42 3.73 5.11
C PHE A 70 -18.68 2.40 5.80
N GLU A 71 -18.54 1.32 5.03
CA GLU A 71 -18.50 -0.05 5.55
C GLU A 71 -17.09 -0.61 5.52
N PHE A 72 -16.39 -0.51 4.38
CA PHE A 72 -15.02 -1.01 4.26
C PHE A 72 -14.22 -0.17 3.26
N LEU A 73 -13.43 0.77 3.79
CA LEU A 73 -12.48 1.55 3.01
C LEU A 73 -11.33 0.67 2.53
N SER A 74 -11.00 0.69 1.23
CA SER A 74 -9.97 -0.17 0.63
C SER A 74 -8.93 0.57 -0.19
N GLY A 75 -9.25 1.75 -0.75
CA GLY A 75 -8.33 2.54 -1.56
C GLY A 75 -8.51 4.03 -1.34
N LEU A 76 -7.42 4.77 -1.48
CA LEU A 76 -7.36 6.23 -1.44
C LEU A 76 -6.53 6.76 -2.61
N ALA A 77 -6.99 7.82 -3.25
CA ALA A 77 -6.21 8.56 -4.24
C ALA A 77 -6.53 10.05 -4.19
N LEU A 78 -5.59 10.90 -4.60
CA LEU A 78 -5.76 12.34 -4.72
C LEU A 78 -5.76 12.75 -6.19
N ASP A 79 -6.72 13.61 -6.58
CA ASP A 79 -6.68 14.28 -7.87
C ASP A 79 -5.68 15.47 -7.87
N LYS A 80 -5.50 16.10 -9.02
CA LYS A 80 -4.60 17.27 -9.15
C LYS A 80 -5.02 18.47 -8.31
N ASP A 81 -6.32 18.56 -7.99
CA ASP A 81 -6.91 19.60 -7.15
C ASP A 81 -6.79 19.27 -5.66
N GLN A 82 -6.17 18.11 -5.30
CA GLN A 82 -6.02 17.57 -3.95
C GLN A 82 -7.37 17.17 -3.31
N ASN A 83 -8.39 16.85 -4.11
CA ASN A 83 -9.56 16.18 -3.60
C ASN A 83 -9.27 14.70 -3.38
N LEU A 84 -9.76 14.17 -2.27
CA LEU A 84 -9.52 12.77 -1.89
C LEU A 84 -10.65 11.88 -2.37
N TYR A 85 -10.28 10.84 -3.10
CA TYR A 85 -11.19 9.77 -3.53
C TYR A 85 -10.97 8.55 -2.65
N ALA A 86 -12.06 7.99 -2.14
CA ALA A 86 -12.05 6.82 -1.27
C ALA A 86 -13.00 5.76 -1.81
N SER A 87 -12.49 4.53 -2.01
CA SER A 87 -13.31 3.37 -2.37
C SER A 87 -13.88 2.70 -1.13
N ASP A 88 -15.17 2.38 -1.19
CA ASP A 88 -15.86 1.53 -0.22
C ASP A 88 -16.17 0.18 -0.89
N GLU A 89 -15.39 -0.83 -0.57
CA GLU A 89 -15.45 -2.16 -1.18
C GLU A 89 -16.84 -2.81 -1.03
N TRP A 90 -17.44 -2.69 0.15
CA TRP A 90 -18.71 -3.37 0.44
C TRP A 90 -19.93 -2.59 -0.05
N ARG A 91 -19.79 -1.27 -0.22
CA ARG A 91 -20.87 -0.42 -0.77
C ARG A 91 -20.75 -0.18 -2.26
N ASN A 92 -19.69 -0.71 -2.89
CA ASN A 92 -19.47 -0.59 -4.33
C ASN A 92 -19.56 0.86 -4.84
N ARG A 93 -18.90 1.78 -4.11
CA ARG A 93 -18.95 3.21 -4.42
C ARG A 93 -17.65 3.93 -4.15
N ILE A 94 -17.49 5.06 -4.78
CA ILE A 94 -16.40 6.02 -4.59
C ILE A 94 -16.98 7.28 -3.95
N THR A 95 -16.41 7.73 -2.85
CA THR A 95 -16.73 9.01 -2.22
C THR A 95 -15.59 9.99 -2.42
N VAL A 96 -15.92 11.20 -2.84
CA VAL A 96 -14.95 12.28 -3.09
C VAL A 96 -15.10 13.33 -2.00
N PHE A 97 -13.99 13.70 -1.42
CA PHE A 97 -13.88 14.71 -0.36
C PHE A 97 -13.04 15.89 -0.84
N ASP A 98 -13.34 17.08 -0.32
CA ASP A 98 -12.39 18.17 -0.37
C ASP A 98 -11.21 17.93 0.62
N ASN A 99 -10.25 18.84 0.58
CA ASN A 99 -9.07 18.74 1.45
C ASN A 99 -9.39 18.86 2.96
N ASP A 100 -10.56 19.36 3.31
CA ASP A 100 -11.04 19.50 4.70
C ASP A 100 -11.89 18.31 5.15
N GLY A 101 -12.13 17.32 4.27
CA GLY A 101 -12.89 16.11 4.56
C GLY A 101 -14.40 16.28 4.42
N ASN A 102 -14.88 17.34 3.75
CA ASN A 102 -16.29 17.49 3.40
C ASN A 102 -16.59 16.66 2.15
N VAL A 103 -17.70 15.93 2.16
CA VAL A 103 -18.15 15.16 0.99
C VAL A 103 -18.56 16.09 -0.13
N LEU A 104 -17.89 16.00 -1.26
CA LEU A 104 -18.23 16.71 -2.49
C LEU A 104 -19.26 15.95 -3.31
N ARG A 105 -19.06 14.65 -3.48
CA ARG A 105 -19.95 13.73 -4.19
C ARG A 105 -19.67 12.28 -3.86
N THR A 106 -20.62 11.43 -4.21
CA THR A 106 -20.49 9.97 -4.15
C THR A 106 -21.08 9.39 -5.43
N TRP A 107 -20.40 8.39 -6.00
CA TRP A 107 -20.85 7.68 -7.20
C TRP A 107 -20.42 6.20 -7.15
N GLY A 108 -20.98 5.40 -8.04
CA GLY A 108 -20.80 3.96 -8.14
C GLY A 108 -22.11 3.24 -7.94
N GLU A 109 -22.31 2.20 -8.73
CA GLU A 109 -23.47 1.33 -8.70
C GLU A 109 -22.99 -0.12 -8.73
N GLU A 110 -23.57 -0.98 -7.90
CA GLU A 110 -23.25 -2.39 -7.87
C GLU A 110 -23.66 -3.09 -9.17
N GLY A 111 -22.77 -3.92 -9.73
CA GLY A 111 -23.09 -4.73 -10.90
C GLY A 111 -21.87 -5.15 -11.70
N GLU A 112 -22.15 -5.80 -12.84
CA GLU A 112 -21.14 -6.37 -13.75
C GLU A 112 -21.01 -5.62 -15.08
N CYS A 113 -21.94 -4.70 -15.38
CA CYS A 113 -21.86 -3.92 -16.62
C CYS A 113 -20.69 -2.93 -16.61
N PRO A 114 -20.23 -2.45 -17.80
CA PRO A 114 -19.27 -1.36 -17.85
C PRO A 114 -19.71 -0.15 -17.00
N GLY A 115 -18.82 0.38 -16.18
CA GLY A 115 -19.12 1.46 -15.24
C GLY A 115 -19.69 1.02 -13.89
N GLN A 116 -20.22 -0.19 -13.78
CA GLN A 116 -20.66 -0.76 -12.49
C GLN A 116 -19.50 -1.37 -11.72
N LEU A 117 -19.61 -1.37 -10.39
CA LEU A 117 -18.58 -1.80 -9.45
C LEU A 117 -19.02 -3.04 -8.67
N ASN A 118 -18.08 -3.90 -8.33
CA ASN A 118 -18.28 -5.02 -7.41
C ASN A 118 -16.95 -5.30 -6.69
N GLY A 119 -16.88 -4.97 -5.40
CA GLY A 119 -15.63 -5.04 -4.64
C GLY A 119 -14.59 -4.04 -5.15
N SER A 120 -14.90 -2.73 -5.15
CA SER A 120 -13.96 -1.68 -5.54
C SER A 120 -12.87 -1.53 -4.49
N THR A 121 -11.60 -1.72 -4.88
CA THR A 121 -10.44 -1.68 -3.97
C THR A 121 -9.49 -0.55 -4.34
N GLY A 122 -8.34 -0.83 -4.94
CA GLY A 122 -7.30 0.14 -5.26
C GLY A 122 -7.76 1.25 -6.19
N LEU A 123 -7.24 2.45 -5.96
CA LEU A 123 -7.48 3.66 -6.74
C LEU A 123 -6.17 4.33 -7.11
N THR A 124 -6.08 4.86 -8.31
CA THR A 124 -4.98 5.73 -8.73
C THR A 124 -5.42 6.69 -9.82
N PHE A 125 -4.79 7.85 -9.92
CA PHE A 125 -4.99 8.79 -11.02
C PHE A 125 -3.86 8.68 -12.05
N ASP A 126 -4.21 8.85 -13.32
CA ASP A 126 -3.22 9.01 -14.39
C ASP A 126 -2.85 10.49 -14.61
N ALA A 127 -1.93 10.72 -15.55
CA ALA A 127 -1.46 12.05 -15.89
C ALA A 127 -2.52 12.97 -16.49
N ASP A 128 -3.63 12.42 -16.98
CA ASP A 128 -4.77 13.16 -17.54
C ASP A 128 -5.87 13.43 -16.49
N ASP A 129 -5.62 13.09 -15.21
CA ASP A 129 -6.56 13.23 -14.11
C ASP A 129 -7.79 12.33 -14.25
N ASN A 130 -7.63 11.16 -14.86
CA ASN A 130 -8.64 10.12 -14.89
C ASN A 130 -8.37 9.11 -13.78
N LEU A 131 -9.43 8.62 -13.15
CA LEU A 131 -9.38 7.67 -12.07
C LEU A 131 -9.40 6.22 -12.59
N TRP A 132 -8.38 5.46 -12.25
CA TRP A 132 -8.35 4.03 -12.42
C TRP A 132 -8.84 3.33 -11.14
N VAL A 133 -9.74 2.37 -11.30
CA VAL A 133 -10.41 1.66 -10.20
C VAL A 133 -10.22 0.16 -10.39
N VAL A 134 -9.73 -0.50 -9.36
CA VAL A 134 -9.77 -1.96 -9.28
C VAL A 134 -11.18 -2.41 -8.94
N ASN A 135 -11.79 -3.19 -9.82
CA ASN A 135 -13.09 -3.79 -9.64
C ASN A 135 -12.89 -5.28 -9.32
N GLY A 136 -12.50 -5.57 -8.07
CA GLY A 136 -11.84 -6.81 -7.64
C GLY A 136 -12.67 -8.06 -7.86
N LEU A 137 -13.93 -8.07 -7.42
CA LEU A 137 -14.82 -9.23 -7.57
C LEU A 137 -15.26 -9.46 -9.02
N ASN A 138 -15.20 -8.43 -9.86
CA ASN A 138 -15.39 -8.56 -11.31
C ASN A 138 -14.10 -8.88 -12.07
N SER A 139 -12.97 -9.04 -11.38
CA SER A 139 -11.65 -9.38 -11.96
C SER A 139 -11.26 -8.47 -13.13
N ARG A 140 -11.47 -7.16 -12.98
CA ARG A 140 -11.18 -6.16 -14.02
C ARG A 140 -10.70 -4.83 -13.45
N ILE A 141 -10.12 -4.04 -14.32
CA ILE A 141 -9.72 -2.65 -14.07
C ILE A 141 -10.62 -1.74 -14.91
N GLN A 142 -11.10 -0.64 -14.34
CA GLN A 142 -11.91 0.34 -15.04
C GLN A 142 -11.34 1.74 -14.89
N LYS A 143 -11.42 2.52 -15.96
CA LYS A 143 -11.03 3.93 -16.02
C LYS A 143 -12.27 4.80 -16.06
N PHE A 144 -12.29 5.83 -15.24
CA PHE A 144 -13.36 6.81 -15.12
C PHE A 144 -12.81 8.24 -15.26
N SER A 145 -13.66 9.16 -15.69
CA SER A 145 -13.38 10.58 -15.46
C SER A 145 -13.39 10.87 -13.94
N LYS A 146 -12.80 11.98 -13.54
CA LYS A 146 -12.88 12.42 -12.14
C LYS A 146 -14.31 12.63 -11.64
N ASP A 147 -15.27 12.78 -12.54
CA ASP A 147 -16.68 12.92 -12.20
C ASP A 147 -17.45 11.59 -12.13
N GLY A 148 -16.76 10.46 -12.39
CA GLY A 148 -17.32 9.12 -12.28
C GLY A 148 -17.94 8.58 -13.57
N GLU A 149 -17.71 9.23 -14.72
CA GLU A 149 -18.15 8.71 -16.02
C GLU A 149 -17.20 7.62 -16.51
N PHE A 150 -17.74 6.46 -16.89
CA PHE A 150 -16.96 5.36 -17.42
C PHE A 150 -16.31 5.73 -18.78
N ILE A 151 -15.01 5.48 -18.88
CA ILE A 151 -14.21 5.74 -20.09
C ILE A 151 -13.86 4.43 -20.78
N SER A 152 -13.23 3.50 -20.07
CA SER A 152 -12.74 2.23 -20.60
C SER A 152 -12.50 1.23 -19.48
N GLY A 153 -12.16 0.00 -19.85
CA GLY A 153 -11.74 -1.01 -18.88
C GLY A 153 -11.18 -2.25 -19.57
N PHE A 154 -10.43 -3.05 -18.81
CA PHE A 154 -9.84 -4.28 -19.27
C PHE A 154 -9.76 -5.31 -18.11
N GLY A 155 -9.38 -6.52 -18.45
CA GLY A 155 -9.28 -7.64 -17.53
C GLY A 155 -10.49 -8.56 -17.58
N VAL A 156 -10.20 -9.83 -17.47
CA VAL A 156 -11.18 -10.92 -17.37
C VAL A 156 -10.66 -11.91 -16.33
N LYS A 157 -11.56 -12.65 -15.71
CA LYS A 157 -11.17 -13.64 -14.70
C LYS A 157 -10.35 -14.78 -15.31
N GLY A 158 -9.19 -15.06 -14.72
CA GLY A 158 -8.31 -16.16 -15.08
C GLY A 158 -6.91 -16.03 -14.50
N ASP A 159 -6.01 -16.91 -14.93
CA ASP A 159 -4.62 -17.01 -14.46
C ASP A 159 -3.57 -16.82 -15.59
N GLY A 160 -4.00 -16.68 -16.83
CA GLY A 160 -3.14 -16.40 -17.98
C GLY A 160 -2.58 -14.96 -17.98
N PRO A 161 -1.62 -14.65 -18.87
CA PRO A 161 -1.16 -13.29 -19.07
C PRO A 161 -2.31 -12.36 -19.49
N GLY A 162 -2.49 -11.26 -18.75
CA GLY A 162 -3.60 -10.31 -18.98
C GLY A 162 -4.92 -10.69 -18.31
N GLU A 163 -5.05 -11.90 -17.80
CA GLU A 163 -6.17 -12.30 -16.96
C GLU A 163 -5.91 -11.96 -15.49
N LEU A 164 -6.97 -11.74 -14.70
CA LEU A 164 -6.89 -11.31 -13.30
C LEU A 164 -7.76 -12.20 -12.41
N ASP A 165 -7.37 -12.39 -11.15
CA ASP A 165 -8.23 -12.99 -10.13
C ASP A 165 -8.15 -12.21 -8.81
N MET A 166 -9.26 -11.57 -8.46
CA MET A 166 -9.36 -10.68 -7.31
C MET A 166 -8.22 -9.65 -7.23
N PRO A 167 -7.95 -8.85 -8.28
CA PRO A 167 -6.95 -7.79 -8.19
C PRO A 167 -7.27 -6.85 -7.03
N TRP A 168 -6.22 -6.30 -6.38
CA TRP A 168 -6.42 -5.47 -5.19
C TRP A 168 -5.84 -4.07 -5.34
N GLY A 169 -4.53 -3.93 -5.48
CA GLY A 169 -3.83 -2.66 -5.62
C GLY A 169 -3.54 -2.28 -7.07
N ILE A 170 -3.34 -1.00 -7.33
CA ILE A 170 -3.09 -0.45 -8.66
C ILE A 170 -2.24 0.82 -8.58
N THR A 171 -1.33 0.98 -9.53
CA THR A 171 -0.66 2.25 -9.78
C THR A 171 -0.46 2.48 -11.27
N VAL A 172 -0.25 3.74 -11.67
CA VAL A 172 0.05 4.14 -13.05
C VAL A 172 1.38 4.88 -13.05
N ASP A 173 2.30 4.48 -13.95
CA ASP A 173 3.58 5.15 -14.09
C ASP A 173 3.50 6.40 -14.98
N ASN A 174 4.62 7.13 -15.10
CA ASN A 174 4.71 8.35 -15.89
C ASN A 174 4.51 8.13 -17.41
N ASN A 175 4.58 6.89 -17.89
CA ASN A 175 4.31 6.52 -19.28
C ASN A 175 2.84 6.20 -19.51
N GLY A 176 2.05 6.14 -18.44
CA GLY A 176 0.65 5.72 -18.45
C GLY A 176 0.46 4.20 -18.34
N ASP A 177 1.53 3.43 -18.15
CA ASP A 177 1.44 1.99 -17.95
C ASP A 177 0.82 1.67 -16.58
N VAL A 178 -0.08 0.69 -16.56
CA VAL A 178 -0.88 0.32 -15.40
C VAL A 178 -0.32 -0.94 -14.74
N TYR A 179 0.00 -0.86 -13.46
CA TYR A 179 0.49 -1.99 -12.67
C TYR A 179 -0.61 -2.45 -11.73
N VAL A 180 -0.90 -3.73 -11.72
CA VAL A 180 -2.00 -4.34 -10.96
C VAL A 180 -1.50 -5.46 -10.07
N ALA A 181 -1.77 -5.37 -8.78
CA ALA A 181 -1.56 -6.46 -7.84
C ALA A 181 -2.67 -7.51 -8.02
N ASP A 182 -2.35 -8.60 -8.70
CA ASP A 182 -3.23 -9.72 -9.04
C ASP A 182 -3.23 -10.75 -7.91
N TRP A 183 -4.02 -10.46 -6.87
CA TRP A 183 -3.90 -10.97 -5.52
C TRP A 183 -3.98 -12.50 -5.42
N ASN A 184 -5.03 -13.12 -5.99
CA ASN A 184 -5.18 -14.57 -5.97
C ASN A 184 -4.22 -15.30 -6.91
N ASN A 185 -3.68 -14.61 -7.92
CA ASN A 185 -2.68 -15.16 -8.82
C ASN A 185 -1.24 -14.97 -8.35
N HIS A 186 -1.05 -14.37 -7.16
CA HIS A 186 0.26 -14.22 -6.53
C HIS A 186 1.32 -13.52 -7.39
N ARG A 187 0.90 -12.49 -8.14
CA ARG A 187 1.76 -11.75 -9.08
C ARG A 187 1.36 -10.29 -9.17
N VAL A 188 2.21 -9.47 -9.76
CA VAL A 188 1.85 -8.14 -10.26
C VAL A 188 1.95 -8.18 -11.78
N GLN A 189 1.01 -7.59 -12.48
CA GLN A 189 1.03 -7.48 -13.93
C GLN A 189 1.08 -6.02 -14.37
N LYS A 190 1.88 -5.76 -15.41
CA LYS A 190 1.98 -4.46 -16.08
C LYS A 190 1.21 -4.50 -17.37
N PHE A 191 0.42 -3.47 -17.62
CA PHE A 191 -0.39 -3.30 -18.82
C PHE A 191 -0.11 -1.94 -19.45
N SER A 192 -0.25 -1.84 -20.78
CA SER A 192 -0.38 -0.55 -21.45
C SER A 192 -1.72 0.11 -21.12
N PRO A 193 -1.91 1.41 -21.41
CA PRO A 193 -3.16 2.13 -21.10
C PRO A 193 -4.41 1.54 -21.75
N ASP A 194 -4.27 0.78 -22.84
CA ASP A 194 -5.37 0.09 -23.54
C ASP A 194 -5.66 -1.32 -22.97
N GLY A 195 -4.91 -1.75 -21.96
CA GLY A 195 -5.09 -3.04 -21.30
C GLY A 195 -4.30 -4.19 -21.92
N THR A 196 -3.36 -3.93 -22.85
CA THR A 196 -2.47 -4.96 -23.37
C THR A 196 -1.45 -5.37 -22.32
N HIS A 197 -1.35 -6.65 -22.00
CA HIS A 197 -0.35 -7.17 -21.06
C HIS A 197 1.07 -6.94 -21.56
N LEU A 198 1.93 -6.38 -20.75
CA LEU A 198 3.34 -6.06 -21.08
C LEU A 198 4.33 -6.93 -20.32
N LEU A 199 4.14 -7.10 -19.00
CA LEU A 199 5.10 -7.79 -18.14
C LEU A 199 4.40 -8.37 -16.91
N THR A 200 4.96 -9.45 -16.36
CA THR A 200 4.56 -10.04 -15.08
C THR A 200 5.73 -10.01 -14.10
N PHE A 201 5.48 -9.50 -12.89
CA PHE A 201 6.40 -9.53 -11.76
C PHE A 201 5.95 -10.62 -10.79
N GLY A 202 6.91 -11.40 -10.31
CA GLY A 202 6.62 -12.57 -9.51
C GLY A 202 6.48 -13.84 -10.35
N SER A 203 6.59 -15.00 -9.68
CA SER A 203 6.53 -16.31 -10.36
C SER A 203 5.10 -16.83 -10.61
N GLY A 204 4.08 -16.18 -10.03
CA GLY A 204 2.72 -16.71 -9.97
C GLY A 204 2.60 -17.99 -9.13
N ARG A 205 3.58 -18.25 -8.28
CA ARG A 205 3.62 -19.41 -7.38
C ARG A 205 3.82 -18.96 -5.96
N THR A 206 3.21 -19.66 -5.02
CA THR A 206 3.51 -19.52 -3.61
C THR A 206 4.32 -20.71 -3.15
N THR A 207 5.52 -20.48 -2.62
CA THR A 207 6.32 -21.52 -1.93
C THR A 207 6.12 -21.50 -0.42
N GLY A 208 5.35 -20.55 0.08
CA GLY A 208 4.96 -20.42 1.48
C GLY A 208 3.76 -21.29 1.86
N VAL A 209 3.62 -21.55 3.15
CA VAL A 209 2.61 -22.41 3.79
C VAL A 209 1.27 -22.40 3.05
N ALA A 210 0.88 -23.58 2.58
CA ALA A 210 -0.36 -23.79 1.83
C ALA A 210 -1.54 -23.09 2.53
N ASN A 211 -2.22 -22.23 1.80
CA ASN A 211 -3.47 -21.62 2.24
C ASN A 211 -4.61 -22.63 2.06
N ASP A 212 -4.51 -23.76 2.75
CA ASP A 212 -5.50 -24.85 2.70
C ASP A 212 -6.69 -24.59 3.64
N GLY A 213 -6.77 -23.38 4.23
CA GLY A 213 -7.80 -23.01 5.19
C GLY A 213 -7.70 -23.74 6.53
N SER A 214 -6.70 -24.58 6.73
CA SER A 214 -6.55 -25.40 7.94
C SER A 214 -5.78 -24.71 9.06
N THR A 215 -5.03 -23.66 8.74
CA THR A 215 -4.34 -22.85 9.74
C THR A 215 -5.14 -21.58 10.05
N PRO A 216 -5.55 -21.38 11.31
CA PRO A 216 -6.10 -20.08 11.72
C PRO A 216 -5.06 -18.99 11.44
N TYR A 217 -5.49 -17.75 11.16
CA TYR A 217 -4.69 -16.53 10.95
C TYR A 217 -3.64 -16.23 12.05
N MET A 218 -3.29 -17.18 12.85
CA MET A 218 -2.25 -17.13 13.88
C MET A 218 -0.98 -17.78 13.33
N HIS A 219 -0.29 -17.06 12.48
CA HIS A 219 0.99 -17.52 12.00
C HIS A 219 1.99 -17.69 13.11
N ALA A 220 2.55 -18.88 13.15
CA ALA A 220 3.92 -19.04 13.60
C ALA A 220 4.76 -17.94 12.92
N LEU A 221 5.57 -17.26 13.69
CA LEU A 221 6.59 -16.29 13.31
C LEU A 221 7.57 -16.93 12.30
N VAL A 222 7.12 -17.18 11.09
CA VAL A 222 8.00 -17.55 9.99
C VAL A 222 8.55 -16.23 9.47
N HIS A 223 9.53 -15.70 10.15
CA HIS A 223 10.46 -14.80 9.53
C HIS A 223 11.08 -15.59 8.39
N ASP A 224 10.60 -15.32 7.20
CA ASP A 224 10.86 -16.06 6.00
C ASP A 224 12.35 -16.11 5.69
N ILE A 225 12.98 -17.16 6.16
CA ILE A 225 14.32 -17.56 5.76
C ILE A 225 14.09 -18.60 4.66
N GLY A 226 13.90 -18.15 3.42
CA GLY A 226 13.95 -19.07 2.28
C GLY A 226 12.87 -18.95 1.20
N VAL A 227 11.87 -18.06 1.32
CA VAL A 227 10.97 -17.81 0.18
C VAL A 227 11.71 -16.99 -0.87
N PRO A 228 11.87 -17.47 -2.11
CA PRO A 228 12.50 -16.71 -3.17
C PRO A 228 11.83 -15.33 -3.34
N PRO A 229 12.60 -14.27 -3.63
CA PRO A 229 12.03 -12.94 -3.83
C PRO A 229 10.93 -12.90 -4.89
N ASN A 230 11.03 -13.72 -5.93
CA ASN A 230 10.02 -13.82 -6.99
C ASN A 230 8.75 -14.58 -6.62
N ASP A 231 8.70 -15.26 -5.48
CA ASP A 231 7.53 -16.00 -5.05
C ASP A 231 6.67 -15.09 -4.16
N LEU A 232 5.85 -14.25 -4.79
CA LEU A 232 4.89 -13.39 -4.10
C LEU A 232 3.75 -14.23 -3.50
N ASN A 233 3.14 -13.70 -2.44
CA ASN A 233 2.02 -14.37 -1.79
C ASN A 233 0.93 -13.36 -1.42
N HIS A 234 -0.12 -13.31 -2.23
CA HIS A 234 -1.20 -12.34 -2.11
C HIS A 234 -0.67 -10.90 -2.07
N PRO A 235 0.00 -10.42 -3.15
CA PRO A 235 0.45 -9.04 -3.20
C PRO A 235 -0.76 -8.11 -3.09
N ALA A 236 -0.74 -7.26 -2.06
CA ALA A 236 -1.88 -6.40 -1.76
C ALA A 236 -1.83 -5.08 -2.53
N ASP A 237 -0.62 -4.58 -2.80
CA ASP A 237 -0.48 -3.30 -3.49
C ASP A 237 0.85 -3.20 -4.23
N VAL A 238 0.92 -2.21 -5.14
CA VAL A 238 2.09 -1.91 -5.96
C VAL A 238 2.27 -0.42 -6.11
N ALA A 239 3.51 0.05 -5.97
CA ALA A 239 3.92 1.42 -6.29
C ALA A 239 5.08 1.40 -7.28
N VAL A 240 5.25 2.49 -8.03
CA VAL A 240 6.34 2.66 -8.99
C VAL A 240 6.96 4.04 -8.80
N ASP A 241 8.27 4.11 -8.81
CA ASP A 241 8.99 5.39 -8.73
C ASP A 241 9.38 5.96 -10.11
N GLY A 242 10.03 7.11 -10.09
CA GLY A 242 10.45 7.83 -11.31
C GLY A 242 11.51 7.10 -12.15
N ASP A 243 12.25 6.16 -11.57
CA ASP A 243 13.25 5.33 -12.26
C ASP A 243 12.63 4.04 -12.84
N GLY A 244 11.36 3.77 -12.52
CA GLY A 244 10.64 2.57 -12.89
C GLY A 244 10.89 1.38 -11.96
N ASP A 245 11.45 1.60 -10.76
CA ASP A 245 11.52 0.56 -9.74
C ASP A 245 10.13 0.29 -9.17
N VAL A 246 9.79 -0.99 -9.05
CA VAL A 246 8.46 -1.47 -8.69
C VAL A 246 8.47 -2.05 -7.28
N TYR A 247 7.68 -1.48 -6.40
CA TYR A 247 7.56 -1.85 -4.99
C TYR A 247 6.28 -2.64 -4.78
N VAL A 248 6.38 -3.86 -4.30
CA VAL A 248 5.24 -4.76 -4.11
C VAL A 248 5.05 -5.06 -2.63
N ALA A 249 3.90 -4.69 -2.09
CA ALA A 249 3.48 -5.08 -0.75
C ALA A 249 3.08 -6.57 -0.75
N ASP A 250 4.04 -7.45 -0.45
CA ASP A 250 3.90 -8.91 -0.45
C ASP A 250 3.29 -9.38 0.88
N TRP A 251 1.95 -9.22 0.98
CA TRP A 251 1.15 -9.21 2.19
C TRP A 251 1.35 -10.44 3.07
N MET A 252 1.19 -11.65 2.52
CA MET A 252 1.30 -12.90 3.28
C MET A 252 2.74 -13.31 3.57
N ASN A 253 3.70 -12.78 2.84
CA ASN A 253 5.13 -12.99 3.10
C ASN A 253 5.73 -11.90 4.03
N GLU A 254 4.90 -10.97 4.53
CA GLU A 254 5.28 -9.93 5.49
C GLU A 254 6.50 -9.10 5.06
N ARG A 255 6.57 -8.73 3.77
CA ARG A 255 7.70 -8.01 3.17
C ARG A 255 7.27 -7.04 2.08
N VAL A 256 8.18 -6.18 1.65
CA VAL A 256 8.09 -5.44 0.38
C VAL A 256 9.18 -5.95 -0.54
N VAL A 257 8.82 -6.38 -1.74
CA VAL A 257 9.78 -6.80 -2.77
C VAL A 257 9.96 -5.65 -3.77
N ILE A 258 11.20 -5.36 -4.11
CA ILE A 258 11.55 -4.31 -5.08
C ILE A 258 12.09 -4.97 -6.34
N PHE A 259 11.47 -4.63 -7.47
CA PHE A 259 11.91 -5.07 -8.79
C PHE A 259 12.39 -3.87 -9.61
N ASP A 260 13.25 -4.11 -10.59
CA ASP A 260 13.51 -3.12 -11.64
C ASP A 260 12.38 -3.11 -12.69
N SER A 261 12.46 -2.19 -13.65
CA SER A 261 11.48 -2.03 -14.73
C SER A 261 11.38 -3.26 -15.66
N GLU A 262 12.35 -4.17 -15.63
CA GLU A 262 12.40 -5.39 -16.42
C GLU A 262 11.87 -6.61 -15.65
N GLY A 263 11.46 -6.44 -14.39
CA GLY A 263 10.91 -7.48 -13.52
C GLY A 263 11.97 -8.32 -12.78
N LYS A 264 13.22 -7.87 -12.79
CA LYS A 264 14.27 -8.50 -11.98
C LYS A 264 14.21 -7.98 -10.55
N THR A 265 14.26 -8.89 -9.58
CA THR A 265 14.31 -8.50 -8.17
C THR A 265 15.61 -7.75 -7.85
N LEU A 266 15.45 -6.57 -7.28
CA LEU A 266 16.54 -5.74 -6.76
C LEU A 266 16.79 -6.03 -5.28
N ALA A 267 15.74 -5.94 -4.47
CA ALA A 267 15.86 -6.00 -3.02
C ALA A 267 14.58 -6.51 -2.35
N THR A 268 14.67 -6.81 -1.06
CA THR A 268 13.54 -7.15 -0.20
C THR A 268 13.67 -6.38 1.11
N LEU A 269 12.68 -5.55 1.43
CA LEU A 269 12.55 -4.90 2.73
C LEU A 269 11.68 -5.78 3.65
N ARG A 270 12.15 -6.00 4.86
CA ARG A 270 11.44 -6.81 5.88
C ARG A 270 10.86 -5.97 7.01
N GLY A 271 11.13 -4.67 7.00
CA GLY A 271 10.79 -3.72 8.06
C GLY A 271 11.95 -3.46 9.00
N ASP A 272 12.17 -2.19 9.33
CA ASP A 272 13.33 -1.72 10.10
C ASP A 272 12.94 -0.74 11.21
N ALA A 273 11.69 -0.79 11.68
CA ALA A 273 11.20 0.14 12.70
C ALA A 273 11.78 -0.14 14.08
N HIS A 274 13.08 0.11 14.24
CA HIS A 274 13.82 -0.04 15.49
C HIS A 274 13.53 1.06 16.52
N GLU A 275 12.86 2.13 16.10
CA GLU A 275 12.42 3.22 16.97
C GLU A 275 10.91 3.25 17.11
N ILE A 276 10.43 3.78 18.21
CA ILE A 276 8.99 4.03 18.40
C ILE A 276 8.61 5.37 17.74
N SER A 277 7.41 5.46 17.16
CA SER A 277 6.91 6.71 16.59
C SER A 277 6.74 7.80 17.65
N LYS A 278 6.73 9.07 17.20
CA LYS A 278 6.44 10.23 18.06
C LYS A 278 5.13 10.04 18.84
N TRP A 279 4.07 9.55 18.18
CA TRP A 279 2.77 9.31 18.82
C TRP A 279 2.81 8.18 19.85
N ALA A 280 3.57 7.12 19.60
CA ALA A 280 3.76 6.04 20.56
C ALA A 280 4.58 6.50 21.77
N ALA A 281 5.61 7.30 21.56
CA ALA A 281 6.43 7.89 22.63
C ALA A 281 5.57 8.77 23.55
N MET A 282 4.74 9.65 23.01
CA MET A 282 3.80 10.48 23.80
C MET A 282 2.88 9.61 24.68
N GLY A 283 2.35 8.51 24.15
CA GLY A 283 1.52 7.58 24.92
C GLY A 283 2.27 6.86 26.04
N LEU A 284 3.53 6.48 25.79
CA LEU A 284 4.40 5.87 26.81
C LEU A 284 4.79 6.88 27.89
N ASP A 285 5.03 8.13 27.51
CA ASP A 285 5.40 9.18 28.46
C ASP A 285 4.27 9.56 29.39
N ALA A 286 3.04 9.50 28.91
CA ALA A 286 1.85 9.74 29.70
C ALA A 286 1.50 8.58 30.67
N ASN A 287 2.09 7.38 30.49
CA ASN A 287 1.74 6.19 31.29
C ASN A 287 3.00 5.43 31.77
N PRO A 288 3.42 5.60 33.03
CA PRO A 288 4.60 4.93 33.61
C PRO A 288 4.55 3.39 33.55
N ASP A 289 3.36 2.78 33.68
CA ASP A 289 3.21 1.33 33.62
C ASP A 289 3.42 0.79 32.20
N MET A 290 2.96 1.51 31.19
CA MET A 290 3.23 1.17 29.79
C MET A 290 4.72 1.29 29.48
N ARG A 291 5.38 2.33 29.98
CA ARG A 291 6.84 2.52 29.85
C ARG A 291 7.61 1.35 30.47
N ARG A 292 7.19 0.90 31.67
CA ARG A 292 7.78 -0.28 32.33
C ARG A 292 7.57 -1.55 31.49
N ARG A 293 6.36 -1.80 31.01
CA ARG A 293 6.04 -2.98 30.15
C ARG A 293 6.84 -2.96 28.85
N HIS A 294 7.00 -1.80 28.22
CA HIS A 294 7.81 -1.65 27.01
C HIS A 294 9.27 -2.04 27.25
N ARG A 295 9.89 -1.62 28.36
CA ARG A 295 11.26 -2.01 28.73
C ARG A 295 11.42 -3.50 29.03
N LEU A 296 10.35 -4.15 29.50
CA LEU A 296 10.33 -5.57 29.83
C LEU A 296 9.87 -6.45 28.66
N ALA A 297 9.61 -5.86 27.48
CA ALA A 297 9.19 -6.62 26.31
C ALA A 297 10.26 -7.65 25.94
N LYS A 298 9.86 -8.91 25.80
CA LYS A 298 10.70 -9.97 25.25
C LYS A 298 10.72 -9.82 23.73
N ASN A 299 11.89 -10.05 23.11
CA ASN A 299 12.11 -10.02 21.66
C ASN A 299 11.59 -8.71 21.02
N PRO A 300 12.11 -7.55 21.42
CA PRO A 300 11.69 -6.27 20.85
C PRO A 300 12.01 -6.17 19.35
N GLU A 301 13.02 -6.87 18.86
CA GLU A 301 13.45 -6.95 17.47
C GLU A 301 12.33 -7.48 16.55
N VAL A 302 11.49 -8.40 17.01
CA VAL A 302 10.35 -8.92 16.25
C VAL A 302 9.36 -7.82 15.86
N LYS A 303 9.32 -6.74 16.65
CA LYS A 303 8.44 -5.60 16.37
C LYS A 303 8.96 -4.66 15.27
N GLN A 304 10.21 -4.79 14.87
CA GLN A 304 10.81 -4.00 13.81
C GLN A 304 10.25 -4.39 12.44
N TYR A 305 10.01 -5.68 12.24
CA TYR A 305 9.58 -6.25 10.97
C TYR A 305 8.14 -5.89 10.61
N PHE A 306 7.85 -5.88 9.32
CA PHE A 306 6.49 -5.75 8.82
C PHE A 306 5.60 -6.89 9.32
N ARG A 307 4.31 -6.59 9.40
CA ARG A 307 3.29 -7.59 9.61
C ARG A 307 2.08 -7.28 8.75
N MET A 308 1.90 -8.09 7.72
CA MET A 308 0.84 -7.92 6.72
C MET A 308 0.86 -6.50 6.11
N PRO A 309 1.93 -6.10 5.42
CA PRO A 309 1.95 -4.81 4.73
C PRO A 309 0.89 -4.82 3.63
N SER A 310 -0.10 -3.92 3.73
CA SER A 310 -1.26 -3.93 2.83
C SER A 310 -1.20 -2.88 1.74
N TYR A 311 -0.34 -1.89 1.88
CA TYR A 311 -0.29 -0.77 0.96
C TYR A 311 1.13 -0.19 0.89
N CYS A 312 1.54 0.25 -0.28
CA CYS A 312 2.76 1.00 -0.49
C CYS A 312 2.49 2.21 -1.39
N ALA A 313 3.15 3.30 -1.11
CA ALA A 313 3.10 4.51 -1.93
C ALA A 313 4.52 5.04 -2.10
N PHE A 314 4.80 5.61 -3.27
CA PHE A 314 6.07 6.29 -3.50
C PHE A 314 5.83 7.81 -3.62
N ASP A 315 6.42 8.55 -2.71
CA ASP A 315 6.45 10.01 -2.73
C ASP A 315 7.54 10.45 -3.71
N GLN A 316 7.15 10.75 -4.95
CA GLN A 316 8.03 11.11 -6.04
C GLN A 316 8.80 12.43 -5.76
N GLU A 317 8.16 13.36 -5.05
CA GLU A 317 8.74 14.67 -4.77
C GLU A 317 9.94 14.57 -3.83
N ASN A 318 9.86 13.68 -2.85
CA ASN A 318 10.88 13.53 -1.82
C ASN A 318 11.65 12.21 -1.89
N ASN A 319 11.44 11.42 -2.95
CA ASN A 319 12.10 10.14 -3.21
C ASN A 319 11.99 9.16 -2.03
N ARG A 320 10.75 8.94 -1.53
CA ARG A 320 10.47 8.14 -0.33
C ARG A 320 9.44 7.05 -0.59
N LEU A 321 9.73 5.85 -0.10
CA LEU A 321 8.78 4.75 -0.03
C LEU A 321 8.07 4.79 1.33
N LEU A 322 6.74 4.72 1.30
CA LEU A 322 5.88 4.61 2.47
C LEU A 322 5.16 3.26 2.45
N VAL A 323 5.16 2.55 3.57
CA VAL A 323 4.56 1.21 3.67
C VAL A 323 3.59 1.14 4.84
N CYS A 324 2.31 0.84 4.57
CA CYS A 324 1.32 0.52 5.61
C CYS A 324 1.63 -0.83 6.25
N ASP A 325 2.18 -0.81 7.45
CA ASP A 325 2.43 -1.97 8.30
C ASP A 325 1.17 -2.25 9.15
N THR A 326 0.16 -2.84 8.50
CA THR A 326 -1.24 -2.87 8.95
C THR A 326 -1.43 -3.45 10.33
N MET A 327 -0.89 -4.65 10.57
CA MET A 327 -1.04 -5.33 11.86
C MET A 327 -0.16 -4.74 12.96
N ARG A 328 0.77 -3.85 12.60
CA ARG A 328 1.58 -3.06 13.55
C ARG A 328 1.00 -1.68 13.81
N HIS A 329 -0.11 -1.32 13.14
CA HIS A 329 -0.79 -0.02 13.30
C HIS A 329 0.13 1.18 13.06
N ARG A 330 0.94 1.10 12.01
CA ARG A 330 1.93 2.14 11.66
C ARG A 330 2.20 2.18 10.17
N ILE A 331 2.89 3.24 9.76
CA ILE A 331 3.49 3.40 8.44
C ILE A 331 5.00 3.45 8.64
N GLN A 332 5.76 2.68 7.89
CA GLN A 332 7.22 2.77 7.84
C GLN A 332 7.65 3.57 6.61
N ILE A 333 8.62 4.44 6.78
CA ILE A 333 9.11 5.34 5.72
C ILE A 333 10.57 5.05 5.46
N TYR A 334 10.90 4.90 4.18
CA TYR A 334 12.24 4.64 3.67
C TYR A 334 12.63 5.74 2.71
N GLN A 335 13.82 6.31 2.88
CA GLN A 335 14.43 7.23 1.93
C GLN A 335 15.15 6.42 0.85
N LYS A 336 14.82 6.62 -0.43
CA LYS A 336 15.61 6.10 -1.54
C LYS A 336 16.75 7.07 -1.84
N VAL A 337 17.94 6.53 -2.03
CA VAL A 337 19.15 7.27 -2.44
C VAL A 337 19.66 6.66 -3.72
N ASP A 338 19.65 7.45 -4.79
CA ASP A 338 20.16 7.06 -6.10
C ASP A 338 21.66 7.33 -6.22
N GLY A 339 22.32 6.60 -7.12
CA GLY A 339 23.77 6.76 -7.34
C GLY A 339 24.59 6.34 -6.12
N TYR A 340 24.04 5.51 -5.24
CA TYR A 340 24.75 5.03 -4.07
C TYR A 340 26.00 4.26 -4.49
N GLN A 341 27.14 4.67 -3.95
CA GLN A 341 28.42 3.97 -4.10
C GLN A 341 28.81 3.39 -2.76
N ASP A 342 29.07 2.10 -2.72
CA ASP A 342 29.61 1.48 -1.51
C ASP A 342 30.88 2.21 -1.09
N PRO A 343 31.03 2.55 0.21
CA PRO A 343 32.26 3.12 0.71
C PRO A 343 33.41 2.18 0.35
N GLN A 344 34.30 2.62 -0.51
CA GLN A 344 35.51 1.86 -0.81
C GLN A 344 36.39 1.90 0.45
N PHE A 345 36.29 0.86 1.27
CA PHE A 345 37.28 0.64 2.31
C PHE A 345 38.58 0.23 1.61
N ASN A 346 39.49 1.18 1.43
CA ASN A 346 40.88 0.84 1.14
C ASN A 346 41.47 0.14 2.38
N LEU A 347 41.36 -1.20 2.41
CA LEU A 347 42.07 -2.04 3.35
C LEU A 347 43.52 -2.20 2.90
#